data_5072d2611423e299a9069ab03cf6be23
#
_entry.id   5072d2611423e299a9069ab03cf6be23
#
_cell.length_a   1.000
_cell.length_b   1.000
_cell.length_c   1.000
_cell.angle_alpha   90.00
_cell.angle_beta   90.00
_cell.angle_gamma   90.00
#
_symmetry.space_group_name_H-M   'P 1'
#
loop_
_entity.id
_entity.type
_entity.pdbx_description
1 polymer ?
#
loop_
_entity_poly.entity_id
_entity_poly.type
_entity_poly.pdbx_seq_one_letter_code
_entity_poly.pdbx_strand_id
1 'polypeptide(L)'
;MNKILAIAVLCFWIFNFAEAGTYKDRKYTFKSLSNLGSVIKKGDPTDFKELKFIRKSEGKEFLSTSGRPNRENLSGKRKTYLYDAYVFHAIYNSGHKINFFVDTDYAKNSEKAEKLALSYAKTIGQIPLFLREGSPNLYNIVREKSMGIRKIIIAKGNNRWWADPILNQFFIYPQHSGVTKKSDTIIMHEASHLSLDTKLLQDDVWIQAIIDDQMNITKYAIQSFGEDVAETISFWVAVRCTDRKGIKKKILKAIPNRINALDKFVKDNKLSTSPMVCG
;
A
#
# COMPACT_ATOMS: atom_id res chain seq x y z
N MET A 1 -12.30 13.76 -38.07
CA MET A 1 -11.46 13.95 -36.86
C MET A 1 -11.15 12.66 -36.06
N ASN A 2 -11.77 11.51 -36.34
CA ASN A 2 -11.65 10.32 -35.46
C ASN A 2 -10.50 9.32 -35.79
N LYS A 3 -9.80 9.48 -36.90
CA LYS A 3 -8.70 8.56 -37.26
C LYS A 3 -7.34 8.91 -36.65
N ILE A 4 -7.08 10.19 -36.38
CA ILE A 4 -5.81 10.64 -35.77
C ILE A 4 -5.75 10.26 -34.29
N LEU A 5 -6.89 10.30 -33.56
CA LEU A 5 -6.96 9.93 -32.16
C LEU A 5 -6.71 8.43 -31.93
N ALA A 6 -7.20 7.58 -32.83
CA ALA A 6 -6.98 6.13 -32.76
C ALA A 6 -5.52 5.73 -32.98
N ILE A 7 -4.81 6.43 -33.87
CA ILE A 7 -3.38 6.16 -34.14
C ILE A 7 -2.52 6.60 -32.95
N ALA A 8 -2.82 7.74 -32.32
CA ALA A 8 -2.08 8.19 -31.12
C ALA A 8 -2.25 7.24 -29.94
N VAL A 9 -3.46 6.70 -29.70
CA VAL A 9 -3.71 5.71 -28.65
C VAL A 9 -2.99 4.40 -28.95
N LEU A 10 -2.99 3.95 -30.22
CA LEU A 10 -2.32 2.71 -30.62
C LEU A 10 -0.78 2.84 -30.51
N CYS A 11 -0.20 3.97 -30.89
CA CYS A 11 1.24 4.23 -30.70
C CYS A 11 1.62 4.27 -29.23
N PHE A 12 0.79 4.87 -28.36
CA PHE A 12 1.03 4.91 -26.92
C PHE A 12 1.04 3.50 -26.30
N TRP A 13 0.15 2.61 -26.75
CA TRP A 13 0.12 1.21 -26.31
C TRP A 13 1.32 0.39 -26.84
N ILE A 14 1.73 0.60 -28.08
CA ILE A 14 2.87 -0.11 -28.69
C ILE A 14 4.20 0.30 -28.04
N PHE A 15 4.40 1.60 -27.73
CA PHE A 15 5.58 2.08 -27.01
C PHE A 15 5.65 1.49 -25.59
N ASN A 16 4.52 1.43 -24.86
CA ASN A 16 4.49 0.84 -23.52
C ASN A 16 4.81 -0.67 -23.53
N PHE A 17 4.46 -1.41 -24.59
CA PHE A 17 4.79 -2.84 -24.68
C PHE A 17 6.27 -3.11 -25.01
N ALA A 18 6.90 -2.28 -25.82
CA ALA A 18 8.33 -2.42 -26.12
C ALA A 18 9.20 -2.10 -24.89
N GLU A 19 8.83 -1.08 -24.10
CA GLU A 19 9.52 -0.74 -22.85
C GLU A 19 9.24 -1.71 -21.70
N ALA A 20 8.08 -2.36 -21.66
CA ALA A 20 7.77 -3.37 -20.65
C ALA A 20 8.71 -4.58 -20.70
N GLY A 21 9.23 -4.93 -21.88
CA GLY A 21 10.28 -5.94 -22.03
C GLY A 21 11.59 -5.54 -21.36
N THR A 22 12.05 -4.32 -21.61
CA THR A 22 13.28 -3.77 -21.02
C THR A 22 13.16 -3.49 -19.52
N TYR A 23 11.96 -3.19 -19.03
CA TYR A 23 11.69 -2.95 -17.59
C TYR A 23 11.93 -4.20 -16.74
N LYS A 24 11.56 -5.38 -17.20
CA LYS A 24 11.74 -6.65 -16.48
C LYS A 24 13.19 -7.10 -16.39
N ASP A 25 14.03 -6.66 -17.32
CA ASP A 25 15.44 -7.02 -17.40
C ASP A 25 16.35 -6.06 -16.60
N ARG A 26 15.78 -4.99 -16.04
CA ARG A 26 16.54 -4.01 -15.28
C ARG A 26 17.11 -4.60 -14.00
N LYS A 27 18.30 -4.14 -13.64
CA LYS A 27 18.93 -4.43 -12.36
C LYS A 27 18.10 -3.85 -11.20
N TYR A 28 18.24 -4.43 -10.03
CA TYR A 28 17.61 -3.92 -8.80
C TYR A 28 18.64 -3.67 -7.70
N THR A 29 18.34 -2.72 -6.82
CA THR A 29 19.26 -2.31 -5.74
C THR A 29 19.11 -3.15 -4.49
N PHE A 30 17.87 -3.51 -4.15
CA PHE A 30 17.54 -4.30 -2.98
C PHE A 30 16.78 -5.58 -3.39
N LYS A 31 17.02 -6.68 -2.68
CA LYS A 31 16.32 -7.93 -2.95
C LYS A 31 14.82 -7.82 -2.66
N SER A 32 14.46 -7.07 -1.60
CA SER A 32 13.06 -6.87 -1.18
C SER A 32 12.97 -5.72 -0.19
N LEU A 33 11.76 -5.27 0.16
CA LEU A 33 11.49 -4.34 1.27
C LEU A 33 12.15 -4.76 2.57
N SER A 34 12.37 -6.05 2.75
CA SER A 34 13.03 -6.56 3.95
C SER A 34 14.45 -6.03 4.17
N ASN A 35 15.13 -5.60 3.11
CA ASN A 35 16.44 -4.97 3.23
C ASN A 35 16.35 -3.53 3.78
N LEU A 36 15.16 -2.91 3.69
CA LEU A 36 14.90 -1.63 4.30
C LEU A 36 14.81 -1.75 5.83
N GLY A 37 14.30 -2.87 6.35
CA GLY A 37 13.96 -3.04 7.76
C GLY A 37 12.78 -2.15 8.16
N SER A 38 12.46 -2.08 9.45
CA SER A 38 11.41 -1.17 9.93
C SER A 38 11.83 0.29 9.75
N VAL A 39 10.95 1.10 9.20
CA VAL A 39 11.13 2.55 9.02
C VAL A 39 10.59 3.29 10.24
N ILE A 40 9.50 2.79 10.80
CA ILE A 40 8.86 3.32 12.01
C ILE A 40 9.52 2.73 13.25
N LYS A 41 9.85 3.59 14.23
CA LYS A 41 10.42 3.19 15.50
C LYS A 41 9.36 3.16 16.59
N LYS A 42 9.58 2.33 17.60
CA LYS A 42 8.77 2.37 18.82
C LYS A 42 8.91 3.75 19.47
N GLY A 43 7.80 4.44 19.67
CA GLY A 43 7.78 5.79 20.23
C GLY A 43 7.69 6.92 19.18
N ASP A 44 7.77 6.61 17.88
CA ASP A 44 7.47 7.61 16.87
C ASP A 44 6.03 8.15 17.03
N PRO A 45 5.79 9.40 16.65
CA PRO A 45 4.46 9.99 16.74
C PRO A 45 3.39 9.16 16.05
N THR A 46 2.21 9.12 16.64
CA THR A 46 1.05 8.42 16.07
C THR A 46 -0.17 9.32 16.11
N ASP A 47 -0.96 9.25 15.06
CA ASP A 47 -2.26 9.91 14.97
C ASP A 47 -3.40 9.03 15.52
N PHE A 48 -3.09 7.81 15.94
CA PHE A 48 -4.05 6.90 16.55
C PHE A 48 -4.60 7.48 17.87
N LYS A 49 -5.93 7.57 17.98
CA LYS A 49 -6.63 8.12 19.15
C LYS A 49 -7.18 7.02 20.05
N GLU A 50 -8.01 6.16 19.49
CA GLU A 50 -8.70 5.12 20.27
C GLU A 50 -9.13 3.94 19.43
N LEU A 51 -9.33 2.79 20.06
CA LEU A 51 -9.96 1.60 19.49
C LEU A 51 -11.24 1.30 20.25
N LYS A 52 -12.37 1.19 19.56
CA LYS A 52 -13.68 0.84 20.13
C LYS A 52 -14.10 -0.54 19.67
N PHE A 53 -14.39 -1.43 20.60
CA PHE A 53 -15.08 -2.67 20.29
C PHE A 53 -16.53 -2.35 19.91
N ILE A 54 -17.00 -2.91 18.81
CA ILE A 54 -18.34 -2.66 18.28
C ILE A 54 -19.23 -3.86 18.52
N ARG A 55 -18.80 -5.05 18.09
CA ARG A 55 -19.59 -6.28 18.20
C ARG A 55 -18.74 -7.52 17.89
N LYS A 56 -19.24 -8.67 18.30
CA LYS A 56 -18.91 -9.94 17.66
C LYS A 56 -19.93 -10.18 16.56
N SER A 57 -19.45 -10.39 15.36
CA SER A 57 -20.32 -10.76 14.24
C SER A 57 -20.73 -12.22 14.41
N GLU A 58 -22.01 -12.46 14.50
CA GLU A 58 -22.58 -13.81 14.54
C GLU A 58 -23.05 -14.19 13.14
N GLY A 59 -22.18 -14.74 12.37
CA GLY A 59 -22.46 -15.22 11.04
C GLY A 59 -22.18 -14.18 9.95
N LYS A 60 -21.02 -14.29 9.37
CA LYS A 60 -20.80 -14.04 7.96
C LYS A 60 -20.41 -12.62 7.59
N GLU A 61 -19.33 -12.12 8.19
CA GLU A 61 -18.59 -11.04 7.54
C GLU A 61 -17.98 -11.56 6.23
N PHE A 62 -18.11 -10.76 5.19
CA PHE A 62 -17.69 -11.10 3.84
C PHE A 62 -16.18 -10.95 3.70
N LEU A 63 -15.47 -12.03 3.46
CA LEU A 63 -14.09 -12.03 3.00
C LEU A 63 -14.08 -12.32 1.50
N SER A 64 -14.06 -11.28 0.67
CA SER A 64 -13.77 -11.48 -0.74
C SER A 64 -12.29 -11.82 -0.88
N THR A 65 -11.96 -13.07 -1.02
CA THR A 65 -10.67 -13.45 -1.55
C THR A 65 -10.75 -13.34 -3.07
N SER A 66 -10.66 -12.15 -3.59
CA SER A 66 -10.09 -11.99 -4.91
C SER A 66 -8.58 -12.25 -4.75
N GLY A 67 -8.24 -13.48 -4.35
CA GLY A 67 -6.87 -13.91 -4.52
C GLY A 67 -6.49 -13.53 -5.92
N ARG A 68 -5.35 -12.88 -6.15
CA ARG A 68 -4.74 -12.82 -7.49
C ARG A 68 -4.97 -14.21 -8.07
N PRO A 69 -5.50 -14.35 -9.27
CA PRO A 69 -5.72 -15.67 -9.84
C PRO A 69 -4.40 -16.41 -9.68
N ASN A 70 -4.39 -17.38 -8.79
CA ASN A 70 -3.31 -18.32 -8.72
C ASN A 70 -3.19 -18.83 -10.16
N ARG A 71 -2.01 -18.97 -10.74
CA ARG A 71 -1.85 -19.44 -12.12
C ARG A 71 -2.67 -20.70 -12.44
N GLU A 72 -3.08 -21.41 -11.37
CA GLU A 72 -3.91 -22.61 -11.43
C GLU A 72 -5.42 -22.34 -11.46
N ASN A 73 -5.90 -21.11 -11.18
CA ASN A 73 -7.32 -20.74 -11.16
C ASN A 73 -7.64 -19.64 -12.19
N LEU A 74 -7.42 -19.92 -13.45
CA LEU A 74 -7.77 -19.05 -14.59
C LEU A 74 -9.28 -18.80 -14.74
N SER A 75 -10.14 -19.43 -13.93
CA SER A 75 -11.59 -19.31 -14.02
C SER A 75 -12.16 -17.99 -13.52
N GLY A 76 -11.36 -17.09 -12.99
CA GLY A 76 -11.81 -15.74 -12.59
C GLY A 76 -12.91 -15.67 -11.53
N LYS A 77 -13.36 -16.78 -10.99
CA LYS A 77 -14.39 -16.81 -9.96
C LYS A 77 -13.79 -16.40 -8.62
N ARG A 78 -14.16 -15.21 -8.15
CA ARG A 78 -13.88 -14.75 -6.79
C ARG A 78 -14.51 -15.73 -5.80
N LYS A 79 -13.68 -16.46 -5.05
CA LYS A 79 -14.19 -17.24 -3.92
C LYS A 79 -14.49 -16.29 -2.78
N THR A 80 -15.73 -16.28 -2.35
CA THR A 80 -16.17 -15.54 -1.17
C THR A 80 -16.10 -16.48 0.02
N TYR A 81 -15.36 -16.09 1.05
CA TYR A 81 -15.34 -16.80 2.32
C TYR A 81 -16.15 -16.01 3.34
N LEU A 82 -16.93 -16.71 4.11
CA LEU A 82 -17.71 -16.18 5.22
C LEU A 82 -17.00 -16.56 6.51
N TYR A 83 -16.80 -15.62 7.42
CA TYR A 83 -16.18 -15.85 8.71
C TYR A 83 -16.80 -14.99 9.78
N ASP A 84 -16.71 -15.44 11.02
CA ASP A 84 -17.10 -14.66 12.17
C ASP A 84 -15.95 -13.75 12.59
N ALA A 85 -16.26 -12.54 12.98
CA ALA A 85 -15.25 -11.56 13.34
C ALA A 85 -15.58 -10.80 14.63
N TYR A 86 -14.56 -10.45 15.36
CA TYR A 86 -14.60 -9.33 16.31
C TYR A 86 -14.40 -8.03 15.54
N VAL A 87 -15.34 -7.11 15.66
CA VAL A 87 -15.36 -5.86 14.91
C VAL A 87 -14.97 -4.70 15.82
N PHE A 88 -13.99 -3.91 15.39
CA PHE A 88 -13.52 -2.71 16.07
C PHE A 88 -13.51 -1.51 15.14
N HIS A 89 -13.65 -0.32 15.71
CA HIS A 89 -13.38 0.94 15.03
C HIS A 89 -12.09 1.54 15.59
N ALA A 90 -11.07 1.70 14.76
CA ALA A 90 -9.92 2.54 15.08
C ALA A 90 -10.24 3.97 14.64
N ILE A 91 -10.11 4.90 15.56
CA ILE A 91 -10.36 6.33 15.38
C ILE A 91 -9.02 7.06 15.48
N TYR A 92 -8.80 7.99 14.56
CA TYR A 92 -7.59 8.80 14.46
C TYR A 92 -7.90 10.26 14.77
N ASN A 93 -6.89 11.04 15.15
CA ASN A 93 -7.07 12.47 15.54
C ASN A 93 -7.63 13.32 14.39
N SER A 94 -7.35 12.93 13.16
CA SER A 94 -7.94 13.52 11.93
C SER A 94 -9.47 13.33 11.83
N GLY A 95 -10.06 12.47 12.67
CA GLY A 95 -11.46 12.02 12.56
C GLY A 95 -11.66 10.81 11.65
N HIS A 96 -10.61 10.37 10.94
CA HIS A 96 -10.68 9.18 10.10
C HIS A 96 -10.99 7.92 10.92
N LYS A 97 -11.80 7.04 10.34
CA LYS A 97 -12.20 5.79 10.96
C LYS A 97 -11.87 4.60 10.06
N ILE A 98 -11.20 3.60 10.63
CA ILE A 98 -10.92 2.34 9.96
C ILE A 98 -11.63 1.22 10.70
N ASN A 99 -12.37 0.40 9.96
CA ASN A 99 -13.03 -0.78 10.50
C ASN A 99 -12.07 -1.96 10.52
N PHE A 100 -11.84 -2.53 11.69
CA PHE A 100 -11.05 -3.75 11.88
C PHE A 100 -11.98 -4.95 12.06
N PHE A 101 -11.75 -5.98 11.29
CA PHE A 101 -12.42 -7.27 11.37
C PHE A 101 -11.37 -8.32 11.73
N VAL A 102 -11.46 -8.91 12.90
CA VAL A 102 -10.52 -9.91 13.38
C VAL A 102 -11.21 -11.28 13.41
N ASP A 103 -10.75 -12.18 12.58
CA ASP A 103 -11.25 -13.55 12.44
C ASP A 103 -11.27 -14.25 13.81
N THR A 104 -12.44 -14.77 14.21
CA THR A 104 -12.61 -15.48 15.49
C THR A 104 -11.86 -16.79 15.54
N ASP A 105 -11.63 -17.43 14.38
CA ASP A 105 -10.82 -18.64 14.29
C ASP A 105 -9.33 -18.37 14.55
N TYR A 106 -8.89 -17.15 14.29
CA TYR A 106 -7.53 -16.73 14.58
C TYR A 106 -7.37 -16.24 16.03
N ALA A 107 -8.17 -15.28 16.45
CA ALA A 107 -8.01 -14.62 17.75
C ALA A 107 -8.57 -15.42 18.93
N LYS A 108 -9.56 -16.30 18.70
CA LYS A 108 -10.25 -17.15 19.69
C LYS A 108 -11.05 -16.44 20.77
N ASN A 109 -10.70 -15.21 21.16
CA ASN A 109 -11.45 -14.38 22.11
C ASN A 109 -11.27 -12.89 21.78
N SER A 110 -12.14 -12.06 22.38
CA SER A 110 -12.16 -10.62 22.13
C SER A 110 -10.89 -9.91 22.61
N GLU A 111 -10.30 -10.35 23.71
CA GLU A 111 -9.07 -9.73 24.25
C GLU A 111 -7.87 -9.87 23.31
N LYS A 112 -7.68 -11.09 22.75
CA LYS A 112 -6.65 -11.30 21.73
C LYS A 112 -6.93 -10.52 20.45
N ALA A 113 -8.20 -10.45 20.05
CA ALA A 113 -8.62 -9.69 18.89
C ALA A 113 -8.34 -8.20 19.07
N GLU A 114 -8.65 -7.65 20.26
CA GLU A 114 -8.37 -6.26 20.61
C GLU A 114 -6.88 -5.95 20.59
N LYS A 115 -6.05 -6.78 21.23
CA LYS A 115 -4.58 -6.61 21.23
C LYS A 115 -4.02 -6.57 19.82
N LEU A 116 -4.50 -7.44 18.93
CA LEU A 116 -4.10 -7.46 17.52
C LEU A 116 -4.55 -6.20 16.80
N ALA A 117 -5.83 -5.87 16.86
CA ALA A 117 -6.37 -4.67 16.21
C ALA A 117 -5.66 -3.40 16.68
N LEU A 118 -5.43 -3.28 18.00
CA LEU A 118 -4.72 -2.15 18.62
C LEU A 118 -3.28 -2.02 18.09
N SER A 119 -2.56 -3.14 17.99
CA SER A 119 -1.18 -3.13 17.50
C SER A 119 -1.09 -2.57 16.08
N TYR A 120 -1.94 -3.08 15.17
CA TYR A 120 -1.97 -2.61 13.79
C TYR A 120 -2.53 -1.19 13.66
N ALA A 121 -3.57 -0.84 14.44
CA ALA A 121 -4.14 0.50 14.41
C ALA A 121 -3.10 1.58 14.80
N LYS A 122 -2.27 1.30 15.82
CA LYS A 122 -1.17 2.19 16.21
C LYS A 122 -0.13 2.33 15.10
N THR A 123 0.31 1.25 14.48
CA THR A 123 1.28 1.29 13.38
C THR A 123 0.70 2.05 12.17
N ILE A 124 -0.58 1.82 11.83
CA ILE A 124 -1.27 2.56 10.77
C ILE A 124 -1.40 4.05 11.13
N GLY A 125 -1.53 4.38 12.41
CA GLY A 125 -1.51 5.76 12.87
C GLY A 125 -0.15 6.45 12.74
N GLN A 126 0.93 5.71 12.52
CA GLN A 126 2.29 6.24 12.39
C GLN A 126 2.73 6.45 10.92
N ILE A 127 2.01 5.87 9.94
CA ILE A 127 2.33 6.11 8.52
C ILE A 127 1.84 7.48 8.06
N PRO A 128 2.38 8.05 6.96
CA PRO A 128 1.90 9.31 6.40
C PRO A 128 0.39 9.34 6.20
N LEU A 129 -0.23 10.45 6.56
CA LEU A 129 -1.69 10.64 6.51
C LEU A 129 -2.27 10.31 5.14
N PHE A 130 -1.60 10.77 4.07
CA PHE A 130 -2.08 10.55 2.71
C PHE A 130 -2.11 9.06 2.31
N LEU A 131 -1.27 8.22 2.90
CA LEU A 131 -1.31 6.77 2.68
C LEU A 131 -2.48 6.13 3.43
N ARG A 132 -2.74 6.59 4.67
CA ARG A 132 -3.82 6.06 5.50
C ARG A 132 -5.19 6.48 5.03
N GLU A 133 -5.36 7.76 4.74
CA GLU A 133 -6.68 8.37 4.52
C GLU A 133 -6.97 8.67 3.05
N GLY A 134 -5.94 8.61 2.21
CA GLY A 134 -5.99 9.21 0.89
C GLY A 134 -5.98 10.73 0.97
N SER A 135 -6.36 11.38 -0.11
CA SER A 135 -6.50 12.84 -0.16
C SER A 135 -7.66 13.21 -1.07
N PRO A 136 -8.42 14.27 -0.75
CA PRO A 136 -9.39 14.85 -1.68
C PRO A 136 -8.78 15.22 -3.03
N ASN A 137 -7.52 15.64 -3.03
CA ASN A 137 -6.77 15.99 -4.24
C ASN A 137 -6.40 14.79 -5.11
N LEU A 138 -6.47 13.57 -4.54
CA LEU A 138 -6.25 12.30 -5.23
C LEU A 138 -7.56 11.61 -5.61
N TYR A 139 -8.64 12.37 -5.68
CA TYR A 139 -9.98 11.85 -5.96
C TYR A 139 -10.00 11.10 -7.29
N ASN A 140 -10.48 9.88 -7.26
CA ASN A 140 -10.66 9.11 -8.47
C ASN A 140 -12.00 9.47 -9.11
N ILE A 141 -11.97 10.17 -10.24
CA ILE A 141 -13.14 10.58 -11.02
C ILE A 141 -14.09 9.41 -11.31
N VAL A 142 -13.56 8.19 -11.39
CA VAL A 142 -14.35 6.98 -11.72
C VAL A 142 -15.15 6.45 -10.52
N ARG A 143 -14.81 6.82 -9.26
CA ARG A 143 -15.36 6.13 -8.07
C ARG A 143 -15.98 7.02 -7.01
N GLU A 144 -15.93 8.33 -7.14
CA GLU A 144 -16.50 9.28 -6.15
C GLU A 144 -16.17 8.99 -4.67
N LYS A 145 -15.11 8.22 -4.37
CA LYS A 145 -14.75 7.83 -3.01
C LYS A 145 -13.33 8.22 -2.70
N SER A 146 -13.09 8.74 -1.51
CA SER A 146 -11.75 8.99 -1.02
C SER A 146 -10.94 7.70 -1.07
N MET A 147 -9.74 7.79 -1.62
CA MET A 147 -8.76 6.70 -1.60
C MET A 147 -8.20 6.61 -0.18
N GLY A 148 -7.71 5.44 0.19
CA GLY A 148 -7.14 5.18 1.51
C GLY A 148 -7.74 3.94 2.18
N ILE A 149 -7.20 3.62 3.36
CA ILE A 149 -7.60 2.42 4.11
C ILE A 149 -8.96 2.66 4.78
N ARG A 150 -9.95 1.84 4.48
CA ARG A 150 -11.28 1.89 5.10
C ARG A 150 -11.58 0.67 5.95
N LYS A 151 -11.00 -0.45 5.58
CA LYS A 151 -11.26 -1.74 6.21
C LYS A 151 -9.97 -2.54 6.33
N ILE A 152 -9.72 -3.08 7.50
CA ILE A 152 -8.64 -4.02 7.78
C ILE A 152 -9.26 -5.36 8.13
N ILE A 153 -8.77 -6.41 7.50
CA ILE A 153 -9.19 -7.77 7.76
C ILE A 153 -8.00 -8.56 8.28
N ILE A 154 -8.05 -8.98 9.52
CA ILE A 154 -7.02 -9.79 10.16
C ILE A 154 -7.54 -11.23 10.17
N ALA A 155 -7.04 -12.05 9.27
CA ALA A 155 -7.53 -13.40 9.04
C ALA A 155 -6.53 -14.47 9.43
N LYS A 156 -7.06 -15.67 9.73
CA LYS A 156 -6.27 -16.89 9.88
C LYS A 156 -5.68 -17.30 8.55
N GLY A 157 -4.46 -17.79 8.54
CA GLY A 157 -3.78 -18.31 7.36
C GLY A 157 -2.36 -17.81 7.20
N ASN A 158 -1.68 -18.34 6.20
CA ASN A 158 -0.28 -18.01 5.88
C ASN A 158 -0.16 -17.33 4.50
N ASN A 159 -1.20 -16.66 4.06
CA ASN A 159 -1.17 -15.90 2.81
C ASN A 159 -0.31 -14.64 2.96
N ARG A 160 0.15 -14.10 1.83
CA ARG A 160 0.74 -12.77 1.81
C ARG A 160 -0.31 -11.74 2.18
N TRP A 161 0.12 -10.63 2.78
CA TRP A 161 -0.71 -9.45 2.94
C TRP A 161 -1.00 -8.87 1.57
N TRP A 162 -2.14 -8.25 1.40
CA TRP A 162 -2.54 -7.66 0.14
C TRP A 162 -3.66 -6.63 0.32
N ALA A 163 -3.73 -5.67 -0.59
CA ALA A 163 -4.77 -4.67 -0.65
C ALA A 163 -5.76 -4.94 -1.78
N ASP A 164 -7.02 -4.62 -1.55
CA ASP A 164 -8.08 -4.59 -2.57
C ASP A 164 -8.50 -3.14 -2.81
N PRO A 165 -7.98 -2.47 -3.85
CA PRO A 165 -8.33 -1.09 -4.16
C PRO A 165 -9.80 -0.91 -4.54
N ILE A 166 -10.47 -1.98 -4.97
CA ILE A 166 -11.89 -1.93 -5.37
C ILE A 166 -12.79 -1.78 -4.15
N LEU A 167 -12.45 -2.48 -3.08
CA LEU A 167 -13.24 -2.50 -1.85
C LEU A 167 -12.62 -1.63 -0.75
N ASN A 168 -11.49 -0.95 -1.00
CA ASN A 168 -10.72 -0.15 -0.05
C ASN A 168 -10.42 -0.94 1.24
N GLN A 169 -9.96 -2.17 1.08
CA GLN A 169 -9.68 -3.05 2.20
C GLN A 169 -8.27 -3.65 2.10
N PHE A 170 -7.70 -3.93 3.25
CA PHE A 170 -6.37 -4.47 3.42
C PHE A 170 -6.44 -5.75 4.26
N PHE A 171 -5.82 -6.82 3.74
CA PHE A 171 -5.80 -8.13 4.35
C PHE A 171 -4.47 -8.39 5.05
N ILE A 172 -4.54 -8.72 6.34
CA ILE A 172 -3.41 -9.04 7.21
C ILE A 172 -3.50 -10.51 7.61
N TYR A 173 -2.44 -11.25 7.37
CA TYR A 173 -2.28 -12.63 7.81
C TYR A 173 -1.09 -12.70 8.78
N PRO A 174 -1.31 -12.58 10.09
CA PRO A 174 -0.22 -12.50 11.06
C PRO A 174 0.67 -13.75 11.13
N GLN A 175 0.17 -14.89 10.65
CA GLN A 175 0.91 -16.15 10.60
C GLN A 175 1.89 -16.23 9.42
N HIS A 176 1.85 -15.27 8.50
CA HIS A 176 2.78 -15.26 7.37
C HIS A 176 4.22 -15.04 7.84
N SER A 177 5.07 -16.03 7.59
CA SER A 177 6.48 -15.97 7.97
C SER A 177 7.21 -14.84 7.26
N GLY A 178 7.87 -13.98 8.01
CA GLY A 178 8.65 -12.85 7.48
C GLY A 178 8.05 -11.47 7.68
N VAL A 179 6.82 -11.37 8.17
CA VAL A 179 6.13 -10.08 8.36
C VAL A 179 6.40 -9.44 9.72
N THR A 180 6.62 -10.23 10.77
CA THR A 180 6.64 -9.77 12.18
C THR A 180 7.65 -8.66 12.53
N LYS A 181 8.72 -8.50 11.74
CA LYS A 181 9.75 -7.45 11.97
C LYS A 181 9.68 -6.27 11.00
N LYS A 182 8.68 -6.24 10.10
CA LYS A 182 8.63 -5.33 8.94
C LYS A 182 7.20 -4.94 8.58
N SER A 183 6.29 -5.02 9.53
CA SER A 183 4.87 -4.77 9.31
C SER A 183 4.61 -3.35 8.78
N ASP A 184 5.37 -2.36 9.22
CA ASP A 184 5.23 -0.96 8.80
C ASP A 184 5.53 -0.76 7.31
N THR A 185 6.61 -1.34 6.79
CA THR A 185 6.94 -1.22 5.35
C THR A 185 5.93 -1.94 4.47
N ILE A 186 5.41 -3.09 4.91
CA ILE A 186 4.35 -3.79 4.19
C ILE A 186 3.03 -3.02 4.29
N ILE A 187 2.71 -2.44 5.46
CA ILE A 187 1.53 -1.58 5.61
C ILE A 187 1.61 -0.38 4.66
N MET A 188 2.77 0.27 4.53
CA MET A 188 2.95 1.38 3.59
C MET A 188 2.83 0.93 2.14
N HIS A 189 3.38 -0.23 1.79
CA HIS A 189 3.25 -0.84 0.48
C HIS A 189 1.78 -1.06 0.11
N GLU A 190 1.04 -1.77 0.94
CA GLU A 190 -0.38 -2.05 0.67
C GLU A 190 -1.26 -0.78 0.73
N ALA A 191 -0.94 0.15 1.64
CA ALA A 191 -1.63 1.44 1.72
C ALA A 191 -1.43 2.27 0.44
N SER A 192 -0.28 2.17 -0.21
CA SER A 192 -0.03 2.89 -1.48
C SER A 192 -0.92 2.38 -2.61
N HIS A 193 -1.18 1.08 -2.69
CA HIS A 193 -2.15 0.53 -3.63
C HIS A 193 -3.56 1.10 -3.44
N LEU A 194 -3.92 1.40 -2.19
CA LEU A 194 -5.23 1.99 -1.85
C LEU A 194 -5.30 3.50 -2.09
N SER A 195 -4.18 4.19 -2.08
CA SER A 195 -4.14 5.67 -2.08
C SER A 195 -3.47 6.30 -3.29
N LEU A 196 -2.50 5.65 -3.93
CA LEU A 196 -1.63 6.29 -4.91
C LEU A 196 -1.69 5.68 -6.32
N ASP A 197 -1.86 4.36 -6.46
CA ASP A 197 -1.71 3.65 -7.73
C ASP A 197 -2.47 4.32 -8.87
N THR A 198 -3.73 4.61 -8.67
CA THR A 198 -4.59 5.16 -9.73
C THR A 198 -4.07 6.50 -10.29
N LYS A 199 -3.40 7.29 -9.47
CA LYS A 199 -2.90 8.61 -9.86
C LYS A 199 -1.48 8.54 -10.41
N LEU A 200 -0.59 7.86 -9.72
CA LEU A 200 0.82 7.74 -10.15
C LEU A 200 0.97 6.93 -11.43
N LEU A 201 0.14 5.89 -11.63
CA LEU A 201 0.17 5.12 -12.89
C LEU A 201 -0.30 5.90 -14.12
N GLN A 202 -0.89 7.08 -13.93
CA GLN A 202 -1.32 7.99 -14.99
C GLN A 202 -0.51 9.30 -15.00
N ASP A 203 0.51 9.41 -14.16
CA ASP A 203 1.34 10.61 -14.03
C ASP A 203 2.57 10.49 -14.94
N ASP A 204 2.64 11.32 -15.97
CA ASP A 204 3.74 11.30 -16.95
C ASP A 204 5.10 11.58 -16.28
N VAL A 205 5.13 12.39 -15.21
CA VAL A 205 6.36 12.67 -14.47
C VAL A 205 6.86 11.41 -13.76
N TRP A 206 5.94 10.62 -13.20
CA TRP A 206 6.27 9.34 -12.57
C TRP A 206 6.77 8.31 -13.60
N ILE A 207 6.06 8.18 -14.72
CA ILE A 207 6.44 7.25 -15.79
C ILE A 207 7.82 7.63 -16.35
N GLN A 208 8.06 8.91 -16.59
CA GLN A 208 9.36 9.38 -17.08
C GLN A 208 10.48 9.11 -16.06
N ALA A 209 10.21 9.31 -14.76
CA ALA A 209 11.18 9.00 -13.70
C ALA A 209 11.55 7.52 -13.63
N ILE A 210 10.60 6.61 -13.91
CA ILE A 210 10.89 5.17 -14.05
C ILE A 210 11.83 4.91 -15.22
N ILE A 211 11.62 5.60 -16.33
CA ILE A 211 12.45 5.45 -17.54
C ILE A 211 13.86 5.98 -17.27
N ASP A 212 13.99 7.15 -16.67
CA ASP A 212 15.26 7.84 -16.45
C ASP A 212 16.14 7.14 -15.42
N ASP A 213 15.57 6.53 -14.39
CA ASP A 213 16.33 5.79 -13.37
C ASP A 213 16.97 4.51 -13.92
N GLN A 214 16.39 3.87 -14.93
CA GLN A 214 16.85 2.61 -15.55
C GLN A 214 17.19 1.48 -14.55
N MET A 215 16.70 1.57 -13.34
CA MET A 215 16.97 0.67 -12.22
C MET A 215 15.67 0.42 -11.47
N ASN A 216 15.44 -0.78 -10.98
CA ASN A 216 14.35 -1.05 -10.05
C ASN A 216 14.85 -1.00 -8.62
N ILE A 217 14.01 -0.50 -7.70
CA ILE A 217 14.41 -0.40 -6.30
C ILE A 217 14.53 -1.78 -5.65
N THR A 218 13.58 -2.68 -5.95
CA THR A 218 13.61 -4.07 -5.48
C THR A 218 13.34 -5.05 -6.61
N LYS A 219 13.64 -6.33 -6.36
CA LYS A 219 13.24 -7.40 -7.28
C LYS A 219 11.73 -7.51 -7.42
N TYR A 220 10.94 -7.12 -6.41
CA TYR A 220 9.49 -7.21 -6.46
C TYR A 220 8.87 -6.09 -7.29
N ALA A 221 9.46 -4.90 -7.29
CA ALA A 221 9.05 -3.77 -8.12
C ALA A 221 8.97 -4.12 -9.62
N ILE A 222 9.74 -5.11 -10.09
CA ILE A 222 9.75 -5.57 -11.48
C ILE A 222 8.40 -6.20 -11.92
N GLN A 223 7.56 -6.59 -10.98
CA GLN A 223 6.33 -7.34 -11.31
C GLN A 223 5.31 -6.49 -12.08
N SER A 224 5.19 -5.22 -11.72
CA SER A 224 4.31 -4.25 -12.38
C SER A 224 4.66 -2.82 -11.95
N PHE A 225 4.17 -1.83 -12.70
CA PHE A 225 4.31 -0.42 -12.30
C PHE A 225 3.62 -0.10 -10.97
N GLY A 226 2.50 -0.76 -10.64
CA GLY A 226 1.85 -0.62 -9.31
C GLY A 226 2.73 -1.13 -8.17
N GLU A 227 3.39 -2.28 -8.38
CA GLU A 227 4.34 -2.79 -7.39
C GLU A 227 5.58 -1.89 -7.26
N ASP A 228 6.01 -1.24 -8.36
CA ASP A 228 7.10 -0.26 -8.30
C ASP A 228 6.71 0.99 -7.48
N VAL A 229 5.50 1.51 -7.64
CA VAL A 229 4.95 2.57 -6.78
C VAL A 229 4.96 2.12 -5.32
N ALA A 230 4.39 0.95 -5.04
CA ALA A 230 4.21 0.44 -3.69
C ALA A 230 5.54 0.15 -2.97
N GLU A 231 6.50 -0.41 -3.68
CA GLU A 231 7.86 -0.60 -3.16
C GLU A 231 8.54 0.75 -2.93
N THR A 232 8.50 1.65 -3.94
CA THR A 232 9.21 2.94 -3.88
C THR A 232 8.73 3.83 -2.75
N ILE A 233 7.43 3.83 -2.41
CA ILE A 233 6.90 4.68 -1.33
C ILE A 233 7.56 4.40 0.02
N SER A 234 7.81 3.13 0.35
CA SER A 234 8.49 2.76 1.60
C SER A 234 9.93 3.28 1.65
N PHE A 235 10.62 3.25 0.50
CA PHE A 235 11.97 3.80 0.38
C PHE A 235 11.97 5.33 0.40
N TRP A 236 10.97 5.98 -0.19
CA TRP A 236 10.80 7.43 -0.12
C TRP A 236 10.60 7.89 1.33
N VAL A 237 9.74 7.23 2.10
CA VAL A 237 9.58 7.50 3.54
C VAL A 237 10.90 7.34 4.28
N ALA A 238 11.67 6.29 4.00
CA ALA A 238 12.98 6.10 4.61
C ALA A 238 13.98 7.22 4.27
N VAL A 239 13.89 7.78 3.06
CA VAL A 239 14.78 8.89 2.61
C VAL A 239 14.38 10.22 3.21
N ARG A 240 13.08 10.51 3.28
CA ARG A 240 12.56 11.85 3.63
C ARG A 240 12.17 11.98 5.10
N CYS A 241 11.77 10.89 5.73
CA CYS A 241 11.18 10.93 7.06
C CYS A 241 12.04 10.25 8.15
N THR A 242 13.27 9.86 7.83
CA THR A 242 14.18 9.22 8.80
C THR A 242 15.63 9.69 8.66
N ASP A 243 16.43 9.49 9.74
CA ASP A 243 17.85 9.87 9.79
C ASP A 243 18.81 8.80 9.25
N ARG A 244 18.33 7.86 8.44
CA ARG A 244 19.09 6.69 8.00
C ARG A 244 20.06 7.01 6.85
N LYS A 245 21.12 7.80 7.14
CA LYS A 245 22.07 8.35 6.15
C LYS A 245 22.63 7.33 5.16
N GLY A 246 23.04 6.14 5.63
CA GLY A 246 23.66 5.13 4.76
C GLY A 246 22.69 4.57 3.72
N ILE A 247 21.46 4.26 4.13
CA ILE A 247 20.42 3.76 3.22
C ILE A 247 19.92 4.85 2.29
N LYS A 248 19.80 6.09 2.78
CA LYS A 248 19.43 7.28 2.00
C LYS A 248 20.37 7.46 0.80
N LYS A 249 21.70 7.43 1.02
CA LYS A 249 22.69 7.55 -0.07
C LYS A 249 22.52 6.46 -1.12
N LYS A 250 22.26 5.22 -0.69
CA LYS A 250 22.09 4.07 -1.59
C LYS A 250 20.80 4.21 -2.44
N ILE A 251 19.69 4.64 -1.83
CA ILE A 251 18.42 4.85 -2.52
C ILE A 251 18.53 5.98 -3.54
N LEU A 252 19.05 7.14 -3.12
CA LEU A 252 19.22 8.31 -3.98
C LEU A 252 20.17 8.07 -5.15
N LYS A 253 21.14 7.14 -5.01
CA LYS A 253 21.97 6.70 -6.14
C LYS A 253 21.21 5.83 -7.12
N ALA A 254 20.25 5.02 -6.64
CA ALA A 254 19.57 4.03 -7.46
C ALA A 254 18.35 4.59 -8.22
N ILE A 255 17.53 5.39 -7.54
CA ILE A 255 16.25 5.88 -8.08
C ILE A 255 16.04 7.38 -7.76
N PRO A 256 16.99 8.26 -8.11
CA PRO A 256 16.89 9.69 -7.77
C PRO A 256 15.65 10.35 -8.41
N ASN A 257 15.32 9.97 -9.66
CA ASN A 257 14.23 10.58 -10.40
C ASN A 257 12.87 10.21 -9.80
N ARG A 258 12.66 8.94 -9.39
CA ARG A 258 11.42 8.54 -8.69
C ARG A 258 11.26 9.23 -7.33
N ILE A 259 12.35 9.39 -6.57
CA ILE A 259 12.29 10.12 -5.29
C ILE A 259 11.89 11.57 -5.54
N ASN A 260 12.48 12.24 -6.54
CA ASN A 260 12.12 13.63 -6.89
C ASN A 260 10.69 13.72 -7.46
N ALA A 261 10.24 12.76 -8.25
CA ALA A 261 8.87 12.70 -8.75
C ALA A 261 7.85 12.57 -7.60
N LEU A 262 8.12 11.74 -6.60
CA LEU A 262 7.28 11.64 -5.40
C LEU A 262 7.31 12.93 -4.57
N ASP A 263 8.47 13.59 -4.41
CA ASP A 263 8.55 14.89 -3.73
C ASP A 263 7.64 15.92 -4.42
N LYS A 264 7.74 16.00 -5.75
CA LYS A 264 6.89 16.89 -6.55
C LYS A 264 5.42 16.51 -6.41
N PHE A 265 5.07 15.23 -6.54
CA PHE A 265 3.71 14.74 -6.43
C PHE A 265 3.08 15.05 -5.06
N VAL A 266 3.80 14.80 -3.97
CA VAL A 266 3.36 15.11 -2.60
C VAL A 266 3.14 16.61 -2.44
N LYS A 267 4.06 17.44 -2.93
CA LYS A 267 3.97 18.91 -2.86
C LYS A 267 2.80 19.46 -3.68
N ASP A 268 2.71 19.08 -4.95
CA ASP A 268 1.71 19.62 -5.89
C ASP A 268 0.28 19.26 -5.48
N ASN A 269 0.09 18.07 -4.93
CA ASN A 269 -1.19 17.59 -4.43
C ASN A 269 -1.43 17.95 -2.94
N LYS A 270 -0.53 18.73 -2.31
CA LYS A 270 -0.62 19.16 -0.90
C LYS A 270 -0.89 18.00 0.05
N LEU A 271 -0.20 16.86 -0.15
CA LEU A 271 -0.41 15.66 0.63
C LEU A 271 0.24 15.79 2.01
N SER A 272 -0.51 15.45 3.06
CA SER A 272 0.01 15.50 4.42
C SER A 272 0.81 14.26 4.77
N THR A 273 2.03 14.47 5.23
CA THR A 273 2.91 13.41 5.74
C THR A 273 2.75 13.16 7.24
N SER A 274 1.96 13.98 7.95
CA SER A 274 1.67 13.79 9.38
C SER A 274 1.26 12.33 9.69
N PRO A 275 1.61 11.77 10.86
CA PRO A 275 2.38 12.38 11.94
C PRO A 275 3.92 12.38 11.71
N MET A 276 4.38 11.85 10.59
CA MET A 276 5.82 11.84 10.25
C MET A 276 6.27 13.23 9.82
N VAL A 277 7.46 13.62 10.30
CA VAL A 277 8.15 14.83 9.83
C VAL A 277 9.07 14.43 8.69
N CYS A 278 8.73 14.85 7.48
CA CYS A 278 9.48 14.55 6.27
C CYS A 278 10.11 15.85 5.70
N GLY A 279 11.39 15.79 5.33
CA GLY A 279 12.14 16.92 4.79
C GLY A 279 13.05 16.55 3.62
#